data_e6c641c63bbf9d424e9bba869e49d653
#
_entry.id   e6c641c63bbf9d424e9bba869e49d653
#
_cell.length_a   1.000
_cell.length_b   1.000
_cell.length_c   1.000
_cell.angle_alpha   90.00
_cell.angle_beta   90.00
_cell.angle_gamma   90.00
#
_symmetry.space_group_name_H-M   'P 1'
#
loop_
_entity.id
_entity.type
_entity.pdbx_description
1 polymer ?
#
loop_
_entity_poly.entity_id
_entity_poly.type
_entity_poly.pdbx_seq_one_letter_code
_entity_poly.pdbx_strand_id
1 'polypeptide(L)'
;MKAMDMLKNIGCQLIGWDKNILKECSEASHRQFRKLISAICIMMVLWGTIGYCFADRYINIESCSLKVCVSLAFMFIVLCVERVIILTVGKARLMTVMRVMLALCMAVLGSCIFDQIIFRNDIKQTIQDHREDVIKETITKRMSIFEKDERRIKTDMDSLGKATLALNEELKKNPTIEMTDVSTVKTGAGTDENGNPIFQTSTTVNKKKMPNPMVGQLNANNEQIQLYQNQLEQIRQDKKDISKTVTEEVHSRPVGFIEELEATLKVVSNSWISLVFYLILFCFLTFLELFVLTIKMGESKCDYELIVEHQLNLKRNLMEHTERTFLS
;
A
#
# COMPACT_ATOMS: atom_id res chain seq x y z
N MET A 1 -19.49 32.61 40.95
CA MET A 1 -18.83 33.71 40.31
C MET A 1 -17.46 33.32 39.74
N LYS A 2 -16.48 32.81 40.53
CA LYS A 2 -15.14 32.41 40.02
C LYS A 2 -15.14 31.38 38.88
N ALA A 3 -16.02 30.35 38.89
CA ALA A 3 -16.09 29.33 37.84
C ALA A 3 -16.57 29.89 36.50
N MET A 4 -17.51 30.82 36.50
CA MET A 4 -18.04 31.46 35.30
C MET A 4 -17.03 32.43 34.68
N ASP A 5 -16.24 33.10 35.52
CA ASP A 5 -15.12 33.95 35.03
C ASP A 5 -13.96 33.09 34.46
N MET A 6 -13.72 31.92 35.03
CA MET A 6 -12.75 30.96 34.52
C MET A 6 -13.16 30.41 33.16
N LEU A 7 -14.44 30.02 32.99
CA LEU A 7 -14.99 29.56 31.73
C LEU A 7 -14.92 30.62 30.62
N LYS A 8 -15.26 31.87 30.96
CA LYS A 8 -15.12 33.01 30.03
C LYS A 8 -13.66 33.23 29.62
N ASN A 9 -12.73 33.06 30.54
CA ASN A 9 -11.31 33.24 30.28
C ASN A 9 -10.78 32.18 29.32
N ILE A 10 -11.14 30.89 29.52
CA ILE A 10 -10.82 29.78 28.63
C ILE A 10 -11.45 30.01 27.26
N GLY A 11 -12.73 30.45 27.20
CA GLY A 11 -13.39 30.75 25.93
C GLY A 11 -12.71 31.88 25.16
N CYS A 12 -12.28 32.96 25.84
CA CYS A 12 -11.53 34.04 25.21
C CYS A 12 -10.18 33.55 24.66
N GLN A 13 -9.49 32.66 25.38
CA GLN A 13 -8.24 32.07 24.90
C GLN A 13 -8.47 31.15 23.68
N LEU A 14 -9.56 30.37 23.66
CA LEU A 14 -9.90 29.50 22.54
C LEU A 14 -10.18 30.30 21.26
N ILE A 15 -11.00 31.35 21.35
CA ILE A 15 -11.38 32.18 20.19
C ILE A 15 -10.28 33.21 19.83
N GLY A 16 -9.47 33.62 20.83
CA GLY A 16 -8.46 34.67 20.66
C GLY A 16 -9.02 36.08 20.87
N TRP A 17 -10.18 36.23 21.55
CA TRP A 17 -10.75 37.52 21.90
C TRP A 17 -10.13 38.07 23.18
N ASP A 18 -9.95 39.41 23.24
CA ASP A 18 -9.49 40.07 24.48
C ASP A 18 -10.62 40.16 25.51
N LYS A 19 -10.32 39.72 26.72
CA LYS A 19 -11.28 39.69 27.83
C LYS A 19 -11.72 41.08 28.26
N ASN A 20 -10.82 42.08 28.15
CA ASN A 20 -11.14 43.43 28.64
C ASN A 20 -12.09 44.11 27.67
N ILE A 21 -11.86 43.98 26.35
CA ILE A 21 -12.75 44.49 25.32
C ILE A 21 -14.13 43.84 25.43
N LEU A 22 -14.15 42.50 25.62
CA LEU A 22 -15.43 41.75 25.76
C LEU A 22 -16.26 42.20 26.96
N LYS A 23 -15.63 42.64 28.05
CA LYS A 23 -16.37 43.12 29.23
C LYS A 23 -17.11 44.46 29.00
N GLU A 24 -16.61 45.28 28.07
CA GLU A 24 -17.18 46.57 27.71
C GLU A 24 -18.27 46.45 26.61
N CYS A 25 -18.39 45.25 26.02
CA CYS A 25 -19.33 45.01 24.93
C CYS A 25 -20.76 44.72 25.42
N SER A 26 -21.71 44.93 24.51
CA SER A 26 -23.14 44.64 24.72
C SER A 26 -23.44 43.14 24.81
N GLU A 27 -24.67 42.82 25.24
CA GLU A 27 -25.15 41.41 25.27
C GLU A 27 -25.13 40.75 23.86
N ALA A 28 -25.25 41.55 22.78
CA ALA A 28 -25.15 41.02 21.43
C ALA A 28 -23.79 40.35 21.18
N SER A 29 -22.69 41.00 21.57
CA SER A 29 -21.33 40.45 21.49
C SER A 29 -21.16 39.23 22.39
N HIS A 30 -21.75 39.21 23.59
CA HIS A 30 -21.71 38.04 24.46
C HIS A 30 -22.49 36.84 23.87
N ARG A 31 -23.61 37.07 23.14
CA ARG A 31 -24.34 36.01 22.45
C ARG A 31 -23.52 35.45 21.28
N GLN A 32 -22.91 36.30 20.50
CA GLN A 32 -22.04 35.85 19.40
C GLN A 32 -20.83 35.05 19.91
N PHE A 33 -20.18 35.53 20.99
CA PHE A 33 -19.11 34.81 21.69
C PHE A 33 -19.55 33.40 22.13
N ARG A 34 -20.72 33.25 22.73
CA ARG A 34 -21.25 31.93 23.15
C ARG A 34 -21.52 31.03 21.94
N LYS A 35 -22.07 31.55 20.84
CA LYS A 35 -22.31 30.78 19.60
C LYS A 35 -21.01 30.29 19.01
N LEU A 36 -19.97 31.13 18.91
CA LEU A 36 -18.66 30.77 18.39
C LEU A 36 -17.97 29.70 19.26
N ILE A 37 -18.00 29.84 20.58
CA ILE A 37 -17.46 28.81 21.49
C ILE A 37 -18.17 27.47 21.28
N SER A 38 -19.50 27.47 21.22
CA SER A 38 -20.27 26.24 21.02
C SER A 38 -19.92 25.58 19.69
N ALA A 39 -19.76 26.35 18.62
CA ALA A 39 -19.38 25.84 17.31
C ALA A 39 -17.95 25.23 17.32
N ILE A 40 -16.98 25.92 17.92
CA ILE A 40 -15.61 25.39 18.07
C ILE A 40 -15.59 24.10 18.89
N CYS A 41 -16.35 24.05 20.00
CA CYS A 41 -16.44 22.84 20.82
C CYS A 41 -17.00 21.65 20.04
N ILE A 42 -18.03 21.86 19.23
CA ILE A 42 -18.58 20.81 18.34
C ILE A 42 -17.49 20.31 17.39
N MET A 43 -16.77 21.22 16.74
CA MET A 43 -15.69 20.87 15.81
C MET A 43 -14.54 20.13 16.50
N MET A 44 -14.15 20.55 17.70
CA MET A 44 -13.12 19.87 18.47
C MET A 44 -13.52 18.44 18.84
N VAL A 45 -14.76 18.23 19.29
CA VAL A 45 -15.27 16.88 19.62
C VAL A 45 -15.32 16.01 18.37
N LEU A 46 -15.82 16.54 17.25
CA LEU A 46 -15.88 15.84 15.97
C LEU A 46 -14.49 15.36 15.52
N TRP A 47 -13.55 16.28 15.42
CA TRP A 47 -12.19 15.97 14.96
C TRP A 47 -11.36 15.19 15.98
N GLY A 48 -11.64 15.36 17.26
CA GLY A 48 -11.07 14.50 18.30
C GLY A 48 -11.49 13.03 18.12
N THR A 49 -12.78 12.81 17.83
CA THR A 49 -13.32 11.47 17.55
C THR A 49 -12.71 10.90 16.27
N ILE A 50 -12.65 11.69 15.18
CA ILE A 50 -12.02 11.29 13.91
C ILE A 50 -10.55 10.92 14.14
N GLY A 51 -9.80 11.75 14.87
CA GLY A 51 -8.38 11.50 15.15
C GLY A 51 -8.14 10.24 15.99
N TYR A 52 -9.02 9.99 16.97
CA TYR A 52 -8.97 8.75 17.76
C TYR A 52 -9.21 7.51 16.88
N CYS A 53 -10.27 7.55 16.07
CA CYS A 53 -10.62 6.46 15.16
C CYS A 53 -9.52 6.23 14.09
N PHE A 54 -8.93 7.30 13.59
CA PHE A 54 -7.82 7.22 12.66
C PHE A 54 -6.59 6.54 13.27
N ALA A 55 -6.24 6.91 14.51
CA ALA A 55 -5.12 6.31 15.24
C ALA A 55 -5.36 4.83 15.54
N ASP A 56 -6.58 4.47 15.91
CA ASP A 56 -6.96 3.09 16.22
C ASP A 56 -6.90 2.19 14.99
N ARG A 57 -7.36 2.67 13.86
CA ARG A 57 -7.59 1.85 12.68
C ARG A 57 -6.40 1.82 11.72
N TYR A 58 -5.76 2.97 11.46
CA TYR A 58 -4.74 3.08 10.40
C TYR A 58 -3.31 3.08 10.89
N ILE A 59 -3.07 3.65 12.07
CA ILE A 59 -1.72 3.66 12.62
C ILE A 59 -1.47 2.38 13.43
N ASN A 60 -2.53 1.61 13.71
CA ASN A 60 -2.48 0.35 14.45
C ASN A 60 -1.77 0.48 15.81
N ILE A 61 -2.03 1.60 16.49
CA ILE A 61 -1.41 1.92 17.78
C ILE A 61 -2.10 1.08 18.86
N GLU A 62 -1.39 0.19 19.51
CA GLU A 62 -1.93 -0.60 20.63
C GLU A 62 -2.12 0.24 21.90
N SER A 63 -1.26 1.24 22.13
CA SER A 63 -1.29 2.09 23.31
C SER A 63 -2.43 3.11 23.30
N CYS A 64 -3.34 3.01 24.26
CA CYS A 64 -4.44 3.97 24.44
C CYS A 64 -3.93 5.41 24.59
N SER A 65 -2.83 5.63 25.29
CA SER A 65 -2.23 6.95 25.48
C SER A 65 -1.82 7.62 24.18
N LEU A 66 -1.27 6.85 23.25
CA LEU A 66 -0.85 7.37 21.94
C LEU A 66 -2.07 7.72 21.07
N LYS A 67 -3.14 6.92 21.11
CA LYS A 67 -4.41 7.23 20.41
C LYS A 67 -4.98 8.56 20.89
N VAL A 68 -4.98 8.80 22.22
CA VAL A 68 -5.41 10.05 22.81
C VAL A 68 -4.49 11.22 22.38
N CYS A 69 -3.18 11.02 22.32
CA CYS A 69 -2.25 12.05 21.81
C CYS A 69 -2.56 12.45 20.37
N VAL A 70 -2.83 11.49 19.49
CA VAL A 70 -3.22 11.76 18.10
C VAL A 70 -4.55 12.52 18.05
N SER A 71 -5.53 12.09 18.82
CA SER A 71 -6.83 12.78 18.95
C SER A 71 -6.65 14.25 19.38
N LEU A 72 -5.84 14.51 20.40
CA LEU A 72 -5.54 15.85 20.86
C LEU A 72 -4.81 16.69 19.79
N ALA A 73 -3.90 16.08 19.02
CA ALA A 73 -3.23 16.76 17.91
C ALA A 73 -4.25 17.20 16.83
N PHE A 74 -5.18 16.34 16.46
CA PHE A 74 -6.25 16.68 15.51
C PHE A 74 -7.13 17.83 16.04
N MET A 75 -7.56 17.75 17.31
CA MET A 75 -8.32 18.81 17.96
C MET A 75 -7.56 20.15 17.94
N PHE A 76 -6.26 20.12 18.22
CA PHE A 76 -5.42 21.32 18.24
C PHE A 76 -5.25 21.94 16.87
N ILE A 77 -5.02 21.13 15.83
CA ILE A 77 -4.90 21.60 14.44
C ILE A 77 -6.20 22.32 14.02
N VAL A 78 -7.35 21.68 14.26
CA VAL A 78 -8.65 22.25 13.91
C VAL A 78 -8.91 23.54 14.69
N LEU A 79 -8.60 23.58 15.99
CA LEU A 79 -8.69 24.78 16.80
C LEU A 79 -7.87 25.92 16.22
N CYS A 80 -6.62 25.66 15.80
CA CYS A 80 -5.76 26.67 15.20
C CYS A 80 -6.35 27.22 13.88
N VAL A 81 -6.89 26.33 13.04
CA VAL A 81 -7.55 26.72 11.78
C VAL A 81 -8.75 27.61 12.04
N GLU A 82 -9.67 27.18 12.94
CA GLU A 82 -10.86 27.94 13.29
C GLU A 82 -10.51 29.31 13.90
N ARG A 83 -9.51 29.33 14.77
CA ARG A 83 -9.02 30.59 15.38
C ARG A 83 -8.53 31.59 14.35
N VAL A 84 -7.75 31.17 13.35
CA VAL A 84 -7.29 32.04 12.28
C VAL A 84 -8.47 32.67 11.54
N ILE A 85 -9.53 31.92 11.29
CA ILE A 85 -10.72 32.38 10.60
C ILE A 85 -11.49 33.41 11.42
N ILE A 86 -11.69 33.12 12.71
CA ILE A 86 -12.42 34.01 13.62
C ILE A 86 -11.68 35.32 13.82
N LEU A 87 -10.37 35.31 13.92
CA LEU A 87 -9.54 36.50 14.13
C LEU A 87 -9.36 37.34 12.87
N THR A 88 -9.70 36.83 11.68
CA THR A 88 -9.59 37.60 10.45
C THR A 88 -10.61 38.74 10.44
N VAL A 89 -10.09 39.99 10.43
CA VAL A 89 -10.88 41.21 10.36
C VAL A 89 -10.97 41.67 8.91
N GLY A 90 -12.18 41.98 8.42
CA GLY A 90 -12.43 42.50 7.07
C GLY A 90 -12.97 41.46 6.07
N LYS A 91 -13.44 41.99 4.91
CA LYS A 91 -14.03 41.19 3.81
C LYS A 91 -12.94 40.68 2.87
N ALA A 92 -12.12 39.76 3.31
CA ALA A 92 -11.13 39.10 2.45
C ALA A 92 -11.82 37.95 1.68
N ARG A 93 -12.34 38.23 0.47
CA ARG A 93 -12.98 37.22 -0.41
C ARG A 93 -12.14 35.97 -0.59
N LEU A 94 -10.81 36.16 -0.75
CA LEU A 94 -9.87 35.06 -0.90
C LEU A 94 -9.90 34.14 0.33
N MET A 95 -9.93 34.72 1.54
CA MET A 95 -9.98 33.95 2.79
C MET A 95 -11.26 33.09 2.91
N THR A 96 -12.39 33.67 2.47
CA THR A 96 -13.68 32.94 2.45
C THR A 96 -13.61 31.75 1.46
N VAL A 97 -13.09 31.96 0.27
CA VAL A 97 -12.96 30.89 -0.74
C VAL A 97 -12.03 29.78 -0.22
N MET A 98 -10.87 30.14 0.32
CA MET A 98 -9.94 29.17 0.89
C MET A 98 -10.57 28.38 2.05
N ARG A 99 -11.40 29.03 2.87
CA ARG A 99 -12.13 28.35 3.94
C ARG A 99 -13.15 27.35 3.41
N VAL A 100 -13.94 27.73 2.41
CA VAL A 100 -14.92 26.81 1.81
C VAL A 100 -14.21 25.60 1.20
N MET A 101 -13.10 25.81 0.49
CA MET A 101 -12.31 24.72 -0.08
C MET A 101 -11.75 23.81 1.03
N LEU A 102 -11.22 24.39 2.10
CA LEU A 102 -10.74 23.63 3.25
C LEU A 102 -11.85 22.82 3.91
N ALA A 103 -13.02 23.44 4.12
CA ALA A 103 -14.20 22.78 4.70
C ALA A 103 -14.65 21.57 3.84
N LEU A 104 -14.66 21.71 2.52
CA LEU A 104 -14.98 20.60 1.62
C LEU A 104 -13.94 19.46 1.73
N CYS A 105 -12.64 19.80 1.74
CA CYS A 105 -11.59 18.80 1.91
C CYS A 105 -11.72 18.06 3.24
N MET A 106 -11.97 18.79 4.33
CA MET A 106 -12.15 18.21 5.65
C MET A 106 -13.42 17.36 5.74
N ALA A 107 -14.53 17.80 5.13
CA ALA A 107 -15.75 17.01 5.07
C ALA A 107 -15.57 15.69 4.30
N VAL A 108 -14.84 15.71 3.18
CA VAL A 108 -14.49 14.49 2.42
C VAL A 108 -13.64 13.54 3.27
N LEU A 109 -12.59 14.04 3.92
CA LEU A 109 -11.73 13.21 4.78
C LEU A 109 -12.50 12.64 5.97
N GLY A 110 -13.30 13.48 6.62
CA GLY A 110 -14.14 13.07 7.76
C GLY A 110 -15.18 12.02 7.37
N SER A 111 -15.89 12.21 6.23
CA SER A 111 -16.88 11.24 5.76
C SER A 111 -16.23 9.89 5.43
N CYS A 112 -15.10 9.89 4.73
CA CYS A 112 -14.38 8.65 4.42
C CYS A 112 -14.05 7.83 5.68
N ILE A 113 -13.59 8.49 6.75
CA ILE A 113 -13.25 7.81 8.01
C ILE A 113 -14.51 7.30 8.71
N PHE A 114 -15.57 8.10 8.77
CA PHE A 114 -16.83 7.69 9.37
C PHE A 114 -17.52 6.55 8.62
N ASP A 115 -17.53 6.62 7.28
CA ASP A 115 -18.13 5.56 6.46
C ASP A 115 -17.43 4.23 6.67
N GLN A 116 -16.12 4.23 6.77
CA GLN A 116 -15.35 3.02 7.06
C GLN A 116 -15.65 2.42 8.44
N ILE A 117 -16.06 3.26 9.40
CA ILE A 117 -16.50 2.79 10.72
C ILE A 117 -17.90 2.18 10.63
N ILE A 118 -18.82 2.88 9.97
CA ILE A 118 -20.22 2.49 9.86
C ILE A 118 -20.38 1.23 9.01
N PHE A 119 -19.74 1.17 7.85
CA PHE A 119 -19.78 0.03 6.93
C PHE A 119 -18.71 -1.03 7.23
N ARG A 120 -18.15 -1.04 8.44
CA ARG A 120 -17.03 -1.91 8.81
C ARG A 120 -17.23 -3.39 8.45
N ASN A 121 -18.44 -3.91 8.68
CA ASN A 121 -18.74 -5.32 8.42
C ASN A 121 -18.89 -5.60 6.93
N ASP A 122 -19.55 -4.72 6.20
CA ASP A 122 -19.74 -4.84 4.75
C ASP A 122 -18.40 -4.68 4.01
N ILE A 123 -17.56 -3.77 4.47
CA ILE A 123 -16.20 -3.58 3.95
C ILE A 123 -15.35 -4.84 4.18
N LYS A 124 -15.40 -5.43 5.38
CA LYS A 124 -14.69 -6.68 5.68
C LYS A 124 -15.13 -7.82 4.78
N GLN A 125 -16.43 -7.95 4.56
CA GLN A 125 -16.97 -8.96 3.66
C GLN A 125 -16.49 -8.72 2.23
N THR A 126 -16.59 -7.49 1.72
CA THR A 126 -16.13 -7.13 0.38
C THR A 126 -14.63 -7.39 0.18
N ILE A 127 -13.81 -7.11 1.20
CA ILE A 127 -12.37 -7.43 1.17
C ILE A 127 -12.15 -8.94 1.15
N GLN A 128 -12.92 -9.70 1.94
CA GLN A 128 -12.84 -11.16 1.93
C GLN A 128 -13.21 -11.74 0.55
N ASP A 129 -14.33 -11.31 -0.03
CA ASP A 129 -14.76 -11.74 -1.35
C ASP A 129 -13.69 -11.41 -2.42
N HIS A 130 -13.12 -10.20 -2.37
CA HIS A 130 -12.03 -9.82 -3.27
C HIS A 130 -10.77 -10.68 -3.08
N ARG A 131 -10.38 -10.99 -1.84
CA ARG A 131 -9.25 -11.86 -1.54
C ARG A 131 -9.48 -13.29 -2.02
N GLU A 132 -10.70 -13.81 -1.90
CA GLU A 132 -11.05 -15.12 -2.46
C GLU A 132 -10.93 -15.15 -3.99
N ASP A 133 -11.33 -14.07 -4.67
CA ASP A 133 -11.17 -13.97 -6.12
C ASP A 133 -9.69 -13.89 -6.53
N VAL A 134 -8.88 -13.13 -5.80
CA VAL A 134 -7.41 -13.07 -5.99
C VAL A 134 -6.77 -14.43 -5.76
N ILE A 135 -7.22 -15.17 -4.72
CA ILE A 135 -6.75 -16.54 -4.44
C ILE A 135 -7.08 -17.46 -5.63
N LYS A 136 -8.33 -17.47 -6.10
CA LYS A 136 -8.76 -18.28 -7.25
C LYS A 136 -7.95 -17.96 -8.51
N GLU A 137 -7.79 -16.69 -8.81
CA GLU A 137 -7.01 -16.24 -9.98
C GLU A 137 -5.53 -16.65 -9.87
N THR A 138 -4.92 -16.46 -8.69
CA THR A 138 -3.53 -16.81 -8.44
C THR A 138 -3.30 -18.32 -8.52
N ILE A 139 -4.20 -19.12 -7.94
CA ILE A 139 -4.16 -20.59 -8.04
C ILE A 139 -4.26 -21.00 -9.50
N THR A 140 -5.20 -20.45 -10.28
CA THR A 140 -5.39 -20.76 -11.70
C THR A 140 -4.14 -20.44 -12.51
N LYS A 141 -3.52 -19.28 -12.28
CA LYS A 141 -2.27 -18.88 -12.94
C LYS A 141 -1.11 -19.84 -12.59
N ARG A 142 -0.88 -20.11 -11.31
CA ARG A 142 0.18 -21.03 -10.88
C ARG A 142 -0.06 -22.46 -11.40
N MET A 143 -1.33 -22.93 -11.37
CA MET A 143 -1.70 -24.24 -11.91
C MET A 143 -1.40 -24.34 -13.41
N SER A 144 -1.68 -23.30 -14.19
CA SER A 144 -1.41 -23.30 -15.64
C SER A 144 0.10 -23.38 -15.95
N ILE A 145 0.96 -22.79 -15.07
CA ILE A 145 2.42 -22.90 -15.18
C ILE A 145 2.85 -24.33 -14.92
N PHE A 146 2.40 -24.94 -13.83
CA PHE A 146 2.70 -26.33 -13.49
C PHE A 146 2.23 -27.32 -14.57
N GLU A 147 1.10 -27.07 -15.21
CA GLU A 147 0.62 -27.90 -16.31
C GLU A 147 1.50 -27.81 -17.56
N LYS A 148 2.06 -26.62 -17.84
CA LYS A 148 3.01 -26.45 -18.94
C LYS A 148 4.31 -27.19 -18.66
N ASP A 149 4.84 -27.06 -17.44
CA ASP A 149 6.08 -27.74 -17.05
C ASP A 149 5.90 -29.25 -17.03
N GLU A 150 4.77 -29.75 -16.49
CA GLU A 150 4.43 -31.17 -16.51
C GLU A 150 4.36 -31.73 -17.93
N ARG A 151 3.72 -31.00 -18.87
CA ARG A 151 3.64 -31.41 -20.28
C ARG A 151 5.03 -31.45 -20.92
N ARG A 152 5.85 -30.42 -20.66
CA ARG A 152 7.22 -30.36 -21.18
C ARG A 152 8.04 -31.55 -20.70
N ILE A 153 8.09 -31.79 -19.37
CA ILE A 153 8.85 -32.89 -18.78
C ILE A 153 8.35 -34.25 -19.32
N LYS A 154 7.04 -34.45 -19.44
CA LYS A 154 6.50 -35.68 -20.04
C LYS A 154 6.95 -35.87 -21.49
N THR A 155 6.93 -34.81 -22.30
CA THR A 155 7.37 -34.88 -23.70
C THR A 155 8.86 -35.21 -23.79
N ASP A 156 9.69 -34.57 -22.94
CA ASP A 156 11.12 -34.82 -22.88
C ASP A 156 11.40 -36.27 -22.43
N MET A 157 10.67 -36.75 -21.40
CA MET A 157 10.77 -38.12 -20.91
C MET A 157 10.35 -39.17 -21.97
N ASP A 158 9.25 -38.90 -22.69
CA ASP A 158 8.80 -39.80 -23.77
C ASP A 158 9.81 -39.87 -24.94
N SER A 159 10.39 -38.71 -25.30
CA SER A 159 11.44 -38.63 -26.32
C SER A 159 12.70 -39.42 -25.91
N LEU A 160 13.12 -39.22 -24.65
CA LEU A 160 14.27 -39.93 -24.09
C LEU A 160 14.01 -41.42 -23.94
N GLY A 161 12.79 -41.81 -23.56
CA GLY A 161 12.34 -43.21 -23.47
C GLY A 161 12.41 -43.92 -24.83
N LYS A 162 11.94 -43.27 -25.90
CA LYS A 162 12.07 -43.81 -27.27
C LYS A 162 13.54 -43.97 -27.70
N ALA A 163 14.39 -42.98 -27.43
CA ALA A 163 15.84 -43.06 -27.71
C ALA A 163 16.50 -44.20 -26.91
N THR A 164 16.13 -44.38 -25.66
CA THR A 164 16.61 -45.45 -24.77
C THR A 164 16.21 -46.85 -25.29
N LEU A 165 14.95 -47.01 -25.77
CA LEU A 165 14.49 -48.24 -26.35
C LEU A 165 15.27 -48.58 -27.63
N ALA A 166 15.48 -47.61 -28.52
CA ALA A 166 16.25 -47.81 -29.75
C ALA A 166 17.72 -48.19 -29.44
N LEU A 167 18.33 -47.52 -28.47
CA LEU A 167 19.69 -47.82 -28.02
C LEU A 167 19.80 -49.23 -27.42
N ASN A 168 18.79 -49.69 -26.71
CA ASN A 168 18.74 -50.99 -26.10
C ASN A 168 18.58 -52.11 -27.14
N GLU A 169 17.81 -51.88 -28.22
CA GLU A 169 17.72 -52.80 -29.37
C GLU A 169 19.05 -52.92 -30.12
N GLU A 170 19.76 -51.82 -30.28
CA GLU A 170 21.07 -51.80 -30.94
C GLU A 170 22.15 -52.50 -30.11
N LEU A 171 22.14 -52.31 -28.81
CA LEU A 171 23.02 -53.01 -27.85
C LEU A 171 22.75 -54.51 -27.82
N LYS A 172 21.48 -54.96 -27.95
CA LYS A 172 21.16 -56.39 -28.07
C LYS A 172 21.75 -57.03 -29.31
N LYS A 173 21.86 -56.29 -30.40
CA LYS A 173 22.49 -56.78 -31.66
C LYS A 173 24.01 -56.77 -31.58
N ASN A 174 24.61 -55.76 -30.97
CA ASN A 174 26.05 -55.55 -30.90
C ASN A 174 26.54 -55.25 -29.47
N PRO A 175 26.61 -56.26 -28.59
CA PRO A 175 26.94 -56.04 -27.17
C PRO A 175 28.42 -55.69 -26.91
N THR A 176 29.32 -56.02 -27.88
CA THR A 176 30.75 -55.73 -27.81
C THR A 176 31.25 -55.19 -29.13
N ILE A 177 32.16 -54.23 -29.05
CA ILE A 177 32.84 -53.66 -30.21
C ILE A 177 34.27 -54.21 -30.24
N GLU A 178 34.73 -54.67 -31.45
CA GLU A 178 36.12 -55.03 -31.65
C GLU A 178 36.93 -53.75 -31.96
N MET A 179 37.78 -53.41 -31.01
CA MET A 179 38.73 -52.31 -31.20
C MET A 179 40.03 -52.90 -31.75
N THR A 180 40.44 -52.43 -32.92
CA THR A 180 41.68 -52.85 -33.50
C THR A 180 42.79 -51.88 -33.11
N ASP A 181 43.65 -52.34 -32.22
CA ASP A 181 44.84 -51.58 -31.86
C ASP A 181 45.98 -51.98 -32.72
N VAL A 182 46.47 -51.06 -33.59
CA VAL A 182 47.54 -51.27 -34.51
C VAL A 182 48.82 -50.70 -33.91
N SER A 183 49.62 -51.56 -33.32
CA SER A 183 50.97 -51.18 -32.87
C SER A 183 52.00 -51.51 -33.84
N THR A 184 52.70 -50.50 -34.34
CA THR A 184 53.83 -50.61 -35.25
C THR A 184 55.13 -50.56 -34.45
N VAL A 185 55.79 -51.67 -34.36
CA VAL A 185 57.13 -51.75 -33.73
C VAL A 185 58.21 -51.81 -34.86
N LYS A 186 59.13 -50.88 -34.83
CA LYS A 186 60.31 -50.87 -35.67
C LYS A 186 61.42 -51.59 -34.97
N THR A 187 61.73 -52.78 -35.44
CA THR A 187 62.84 -53.56 -34.90
C THR A 187 64.06 -53.46 -35.89
N GLY A 188 65.22 -53.22 -35.35
CA GLY A 188 66.45 -53.15 -36.17
C GLY A 188 66.81 -54.55 -36.76
N ALA A 189 66.82 -54.68 -38.09
CA ALA A 189 67.02 -55.94 -38.78
C ALA A 189 68.49 -56.13 -39.32
N GLY A 190 69.40 -55.31 -38.85
CA GLY A 190 70.79 -55.37 -39.35
C GLY A 190 71.24 -54.09 -40.05
N THR A 191 72.47 -54.08 -40.52
CA THR A 191 73.05 -52.97 -41.30
C THR A 191 73.21 -53.39 -42.75
N ASP A 192 72.94 -52.48 -43.69
CA ASP A 192 73.15 -52.57 -45.13
C ASP A 192 74.67 -52.60 -45.44
N GLU A 193 75.04 -53.06 -46.62
CA GLU A 193 76.46 -53.08 -47.10
C GLU A 193 77.20 -51.73 -47.04
N ASN A 194 76.41 -50.64 -46.89
CA ASN A 194 76.89 -49.27 -46.72
C ASN A 194 76.83 -48.75 -45.24
N GLY A 195 76.57 -49.63 -44.22
CA GLY A 195 76.59 -49.27 -42.79
C GLY A 195 75.33 -48.57 -42.29
N ASN A 196 74.23 -48.46 -43.06
CA ASN A 196 72.99 -47.86 -42.59
C ASN A 196 72.07 -48.89 -41.92
N PRO A 197 71.41 -48.55 -40.75
CA PRO A 197 70.54 -49.48 -40.08
C PRO A 197 69.20 -49.71 -40.84
N ILE A 198 68.93 -51.00 -41.13
CA ILE A 198 67.72 -51.46 -41.78
C ILE A 198 66.70 -51.70 -40.66
N PHE A 199 65.54 -51.05 -40.72
CA PHE A 199 64.41 -51.23 -39.80
C PHE A 199 63.32 -52.09 -40.45
N GLN A 200 63.01 -53.20 -39.87
CA GLN A 200 61.88 -54.02 -40.25
C GLN A 200 60.65 -53.55 -39.47
N THR A 201 59.65 -53.11 -40.14
CA THR A 201 58.38 -52.64 -39.47
C THR A 201 57.44 -53.82 -39.33
N SER A 202 57.30 -54.29 -38.13
CA SER A 202 56.31 -55.31 -37.76
C SER A 202 55.08 -54.65 -37.29
N THR A 203 53.97 -54.81 -37.98
CA THR A 203 52.67 -54.30 -37.61
C THR A 203 51.89 -55.40 -36.89
N THR A 204 51.69 -55.25 -35.54
CA THR A 204 50.87 -56.19 -34.75
C THR A 204 49.52 -55.63 -34.67
N VAL A 205 48.52 -56.34 -35.16
CA VAL A 205 47.09 -55.96 -35.07
C VAL A 205 46.50 -56.75 -33.91
N ASN A 206 46.31 -56.09 -32.74
CA ASN A 206 45.62 -56.67 -31.59
C ASN A 206 44.18 -56.34 -31.64
N LYS A 207 43.26 -57.29 -31.73
CA LYS A 207 41.84 -57.14 -31.64
C LYS A 207 41.44 -57.35 -30.19
N LYS A 208 41.02 -56.29 -29.51
CA LYS A 208 40.52 -56.31 -28.13
C LYS A 208 39.01 -56.10 -28.16
N LYS A 209 38.23 -57.03 -27.59
CA LYS A 209 36.80 -56.86 -27.36
C LYS A 209 36.59 -55.91 -26.17
N MET A 210 35.94 -54.78 -26.42
CA MET A 210 35.56 -53.81 -25.39
C MET A 210 34.03 -53.73 -25.27
N PRO A 211 33.51 -53.43 -24.06
CA PRO A 211 32.07 -53.18 -23.93
C PRO A 211 31.66 -52.01 -24.83
N ASN A 212 30.51 -52.10 -25.43
CA ASN A 212 30.01 -51.07 -26.30
C ASN A 212 29.85 -49.74 -25.53
N PRO A 213 30.43 -48.60 -25.96
CA PRO A 213 30.33 -47.32 -25.28
C PRO A 213 28.89 -46.80 -25.17
N MET A 214 27.96 -47.32 -25.97
CA MET A 214 26.51 -47.04 -25.85
C MET A 214 25.91 -47.46 -24.51
N VAL A 215 26.56 -48.37 -23.73
CA VAL A 215 26.14 -48.73 -22.36
C VAL A 215 26.21 -47.51 -21.45
N GLY A 216 27.24 -46.66 -21.57
CA GLY A 216 27.35 -45.41 -20.81
C GLY A 216 26.22 -44.43 -21.13
N GLN A 217 25.83 -44.33 -22.40
CA GLN A 217 24.75 -43.48 -22.87
C GLN A 217 23.37 -44.01 -22.36
N LEU A 218 23.20 -45.34 -22.36
CA LEU A 218 21.98 -45.96 -21.78
C LEU A 218 21.83 -45.65 -20.30
N ASN A 219 22.92 -45.74 -19.53
CA ASN A 219 22.90 -45.44 -18.11
C ASN A 219 22.60 -43.95 -17.87
N ALA A 220 23.23 -43.05 -18.62
CA ALA A 220 22.95 -41.63 -18.54
C ALA A 220 21.49 -41.28 -18.88
N ASN A 221 20.89 -41.92 -19.90
CA ASN A 221 19.50 -41.72 -20.24
C ASN A 221 18.54 -42.23 -19.09
N ASN A 222 18.88 -43.39 -18.50
CA ASN A 222 18.09 -43.92 -17.39
C ASN A 222 18.14 -43.01 -16.13
N GLU A 223 19.32 -42.49 -15.81
CA GLU A 223 19.49 -41.50 -14.75
C GLU A 223 18.67 -40.24 -15.02
N GLN A 224 18.68 -39.75 -16.25
CA GLN A 224 17.89 -38.59 -16.65
C GLN A 224 16.38 -38.83 -16.56
N ILE A 225 15.92 -40.03 -16.95
CA ILE A 225 14.51 -40.41 -16.77
C ILE A 225 14.11 -40.45 -15.28
N GLN A 226 14.98 -40.94 -14.41
CA GLN A 226 14.72 -40.90 -12.97
C GLN A 226 14.63 -39.45 -12.43
N LEU A 227 15.51 -38.58 -12.90
CA LEU A 227 15.45 -37.15 -12.55
C LEU A 227 14.12 -36.52 -12.98
N TYR A 228 13.67 -36.80 -14.20
CA TYR A 228 12.36 -36.34 -14.67
C TYR A 228 11.19 -36.89 -13.86
N GLN A 229 11.24 -38.16 -13.46
CA GLN A 229 10.23 -38.75 -12.59
C GLN A 229 10.17 -38.06 -11.22
N ASN A 230 11.31 -37.76 -10.62
CA ASN A 230 11.39 -37.03 -9.35
C ASN A 230 10.83 -35.60 -9.49
N GLN A 231 11.15 -34.91 -10.61
CA GLN A 231 10.61 -33.58 -10.89
C GLN A 231 9.07 -33.62 -11.06
N LEU A 232 8.52 -34.61 -11.75
CA LEU A 232 7.08 -34.79 -11.88
C LEU A 232 6.40 -35.05 -10.53
N GLU A 233 7.01 -35.81 -9.65
CA GLU A 233 6.47 -36.06 -8.32
C GLU A 233 6.50 -34.78 -7.47
N GLN A 234 7.57 -33.99 -7.58
CA GLN A 234 7.67 -32.69 -6.91
C GLN A 234 6.60 -31.72 -7.40
N ILE A 235 6.39 -31.61 -8.73
CA ILE A 235 5.29 -30.80 -9.29
C ILE A 235 3.92 -31.27 -8.79
N ARG A 236 3.71 -32.58 -8.62
CA ARG A 236 2.45 -33.09 -8.07
C ARG A 236 2.23 -32.71 -6.61
N GLN A 237 3.30 -32.71 -5.80
CA GLN A 237 3.23 -32.25 -4.41
C GLN A 237 2.96 -30.75 -4.35
N ASP A 238 3.70 -29.95 -5.14
CA ASP A 238 3.50 -28.50 -5.23
C ASP A 238 2.08 -28.15 -5.68
N LYS A 239 1.48 -28.90 -6.61
CA LYS A 239 0.08 -28.72 -7.02
C LYS A 239 -0.92 -29.02 -5.90
N LYS A 240 -0.65 -29.95 -5.00
CA LYS A 240 -1.53 -30.23 -3.85
C LYS A 240 -1.46 -29.12 -2.80
N ASP A 241 -0.27 -28.59 -2.59
CA ASP A 241 -0.01 -27.59 -1.54
C ASP A 241 -0.30 -26.15 -2.00
N ILE A 242 -0.42 -25.92 -3.32
CA ILE A 242 -0.61 -24.58 -3.89
C ILE A 242 -1.81 -23.84 -3.30
N SER A 243 -2.93 -24.52 -3.13
CA SER A 243 -4.16 -23.92 -2.60
C SER A 243 -3.93 -23.41 -1.18
N LYS A 244 -3.29 -24.22 -0.33
CA LYS A 244 -2.98 -23.88 1.06
C LYS A 244 -1.99 -22.73 1.13
N THR A 245 -0.89 -22.83 0.39
CA THR A 245 0.17 -21.82 0.38
C THR A 245 -0.33 -20.46 -0.11
N VAL A 246 -1.11 -20.42 -1.21
CA VAL A 246 -1.66 -19.17 -1.74
C VAL A 246 -2.69 -18.57 -0.77
N THR A 247 -3.52 -19.41 -0.15
CA THR A 247 -4.50 -18.95 0.83
C THR A 247 -3.81 -18.33 2.05
N GLU A 248 -2.80 -18.98 2.60
CA GLU A 248 -2.02 -18.46 3.73
C GLU A 248 -1.27 -17.17 3.35
N GLU A 249 -0.68 -17.12 2.14
CA GLU A 249 0.03 -15.94 1.62
C GLU A 249 -0.89 -14.72 1.50
N VAL A 250 -2.11 -14.89 0.96
CA VAL A 250 -3.06 -13.79 0.79
C VAL A 250 -3.67 -13.36 2.12
N HIS A 251 -4.01 -14.30 3.01
CA HIS A 251 -4.59 -13.99 4.31
C HIS A 251 -3.60 -13.36 5.30
N SER A 252 -2.30 -13.66 5.18
CA SER A 252 -1.27 -13.07 6.03
C SER A 252 -0.96 -11.61 5.72
N ARG A 253 -1.36 -11.11 4.55
CA ARG A 253 -1.15 -9.70 4.18
C ARG A 253 -2.04 -8.79 5.01
N PRO A 254 -1.49 -7.76 5.68
CA PRO A 254 -2.29 -6.77 6.38
C PRO A 254 -3.15 -6.00 5.38
N VAL A 255 -4.36 -5.65 5.83
CA VAL A 255 -5.26 -4.81 5.02
C VAL A 255 -4.73 -3.38 5.03
N GLY A 256 -4.47 -2.81 3.85
CA GLY A 256 -4.01 -1.45 3.71
C GLY A 256 -5.15 -0.43 3.65
N PHE A 257 -4.85 0.85 3.94
CA PHE A 257 -5.81 1.95 3.83
C PHE A 257 -6.47 2.05 2.45
N ILE A 258 -5.69 1.86 1.37
CA ILE A 258 -6.19 1.95 0.00
C ILE A 258 -7.15 0.79 -0.30
N GLU A 259 -6.83 -0.42 0.16
CA GLU A 259 -7.69 -1.61 0.02
C GLU A 259 -9.04 -1.40 0.73
N GLU A 260 -9.02 -0.83 1.94
CA GLU A 260 -10.25 -0.48 2.67
C GLU A 260 -11.05 0.63 1.97
N LEU A 261 -10.37 1.64 1.42
CA LEU A 261 -11.04 2.74 0.70
C LEU A 261 -11.70 2.24 -0.59
N GLU A 262 -11.02 1.37 -1.33
CA GLU A 262 -11.58 0.75 -2.54
C GLU A 262 -12.78 -0.13 -2.21
N ALA A 263 -12.69 -0.93 -1.17
CA ALA A 263 -13.81 -1.72 -0.68
C ALA A 263 -14.99 -0.85 -0.23
N THR A 264 -14.73 0.27 0.46
CA THR A 264 -15.76 1.26 0.84
C THR A 264 -16.48 1.82 -0.38
N LEU A 265 -15.72 2.24 -1.41
CA LEU A 265 -16.29 2.74 -2.66
C LEU A 265 -17.13 1.66 -3.38
N LYS A 266 -16.71 0.40 -3.37
CA LYS A 266 -17.50 -0.72 -3.91
C LYS A 266 -18.81 -0.92 -3.13
N VAL A 267 -18.78 -0.91 -1.80
CA VAL A 267 -19.97 -1.02 -0.95
C VAL A 267 -20.95 0.13 -1.23
N VAL A 268 -20.45 1.36 -1.30
CA VAL A 268 -21.27 2.56 -1.56
C VAL A 268 -21.85 2.53 -2.98
N SER A 269 -21.06 2.13 -3.99
CA SER A 269 -21.53 2.11 -5.38
C SER A 269 -22.50 0.97 -5.68
N ASN A 270 -22.39 -0.16 -4.97
CA ASN A 270 -23.24 -1.33 -5.21
C ASN A 270 -24.64 -1.23 -4.59
N SER A 271 -24.81 -0.36 -3.58
CA SER A 271 -26.06 -0.22 -2.85
C SER A 271 -26.56 1.22 -2.88
N TRP A 272 -27.77 1.43 -3.45
CA TRP A 272 -28.42 2.74 -3.43
C TRP A 272 -28.61 3.27 -1.99
N ILE A 273 -28.93 2.40 -1.05
CA ILE A 273 -29.12 2.75 0.35
C ILE A 273 -27.80 3.26 0.96
N SER A 274 -26.71 2.55 0.71
CA SER A 274 -25.38 2.96 1.18
C SER A 274 -24.95 4.29 0.58
N LEU A 275 -25.23 4.52 -0.71
CA LEU A 275 -24.94 5.78 -1.39
C LEU A 275 -25.72 6.96 -0.81
N VAL A 276 -27.02 6.78 -0.56
CA VAL A 276 -27.85 7.81 0.08
C VAL A 276 -27.35 8.14 1.49
N PHE A 277 -26.99 7.11 2.25
CA PHE A 277 -26.46 7.30 3.60
C PHE A 277 -25.12 8.03 3.59
N TYR A 278 -24.20 7.65 2.70
CA TYR A 278 -22.95 8.35 2.46
C TYR A 278 -23.18 9.84 2.15
N LEU A 279 -24.12 10.15 1.27
CA LEU A 279 -24.42 11.51 0.82
C LEU A 279 -25.01 12.35 1.99
N ILE A 280 -25.88 11.75 2.82
CA ILE A 280 -26.43 12.41 4.00
C ILE A 280 -25.30 12.73 4.99
N LEU A 281 -24.42 11.78 5.27
CA LEU A 281 -23.30 11.98 6.18
C LEU A 281 -22.32 13.03 5.67
N PHE A 282 -21.97 12.97 4.39
CA PHE A 282 -21.10 13.96 3.76
C PHE A 282 -21.71 15.38 3.83
N CYS A 283 -23.01 15.54 3.49
CA CYS A 283 -23.69 16.80 3.63
C CYS A 283 -23.71 17.30 5.08
N PHE A 284 -24.00 16.41 6.03
CA PHE A 284 -23.99 16.75 7.46
C PHE A 284 -22.63 17.26 7.93
N LEU A 285 -21.54 16.57 7.57
CA LEU A 285 -20.18 17.01 7.89
C LEU A 285 -19.84 18.35 7.22
N THR A 286 -20.21 18.51 5.94
CA THR A 286 -20.01 19.77 5.23
C THR A 286 -20.75 20.94 5.92
N PHE A 287 -21.99 20.74 6.36
CA PHE A 287 -22.72 21.75 7.12
C PHE A 287 -22.04 22.06 8.46
N LEU A 288 -21.54 21.07 9.18
CA LEU A 288 -20.80 21.31 10.41
C LEU A 288 -19.52 22.11 10.17
N GLU A 289 -18.75 21.77 9.15
CA GLU A 289 -17.54 22.50 8.77
C GLU A 289 -17.79 23.96 8.38
N LEU A 290 -18.89 24.21 7.68
CA LEU A 290 -19.28 25.55 7.29
C LEU A 290 -20.01 26.32 8.39
N PHE A 291 -20.40 25.65 9.49
CA PHE A 291 -21.22 26.25 10.55
C PHE A 291 -20.53 27.45 11.22
N VAL A 292 -19.24 27.33 11.55
CA VAL A 292 -18.45 28.43 12.13
C VAL A 292 -18.38 29.62 11.16
N LEU A 293 -18.17 29.34 9.88
CA LEU A 293 -18.14 30.38 8.85
C LEU A 293 -19.49 31.08 8.71
N THR A 294 -20.58 30.30 8.73
CA THR A 294 -21.95 30.82 8.62
C THR A 294 -22.31 31.71 9.81
N ILE A 295 -21.94 31.34 11.04
CA ILE A 295 -22.14 32.19 12.22
C ILE A 295 -21.37 33.51 12.06
N LYS A 296 -20.13 33.45 11.57
CA LYS A 296 -19.31 34.65 11.40
C LYS A 296 -19.81 35.57 10.29
N MET A 297 -20.27 35.02 9.17
CA MET A 297 -20.71 35.80 8.01
C MET A 297 -22.18 36.22 8.08
N GLY A 298 -23.01 35.44 8.76
CA GLY A 298 -24.46 35.65 8.79
C GLY A 298 -24.91 36.73 9.75
N GLU A 299 -24.08 37.18 10.69
CA GLU A 299 -24.40 38.23 11.62
C GLU A 299 -23.72 39.56 11.23
N SER A 300 -24.40 40.69 11.48
CA SER A 300 -23.78 42.03 11.41
C SER A 300 -22.61 42.10 12.38
N LYS A 301 -21.60 42.94 12.09
CA LYS A 301 -20.44 43.14 12.96
C LYS A 301 -20.94 43.46 14.38
N CYS A 302 -20.46 42.70 15.35
CA CYS A 302 -20.78 42.99 16.77
C CYS A 302 -19.93 44.12 17.31
N ASP A 303 -20.29 44.66 18.47
CA ASP A 303 -19.55 45.75 19.10
C ASP A 303 -18.08 45.44 19.30
N TYR A 304 -17.72 44.19 19.59
CA TYR A 304 -16.33 43.74 19.69
C TYR A 304 -15.56 43.98 18.40
N GLU A 305 -16.11 43.55 17.28
CA GLU A 305 -15.47 43.73 15.95
C GLU A 305 -15.41 45.21 15.56
N LEU A 306 -16.45 45.99 15.89
CA LEU A 306 -16.46 47.43 15.63
C LEU A 306 -15.42 48.16 16.46
N ILE A 307 -15.25 47.82 17.73
CA ILE A 307 -14.22 48.41 18.63
C ILE A 307 -12.83 48.09 18.10
N VAL A 308 -12.55 46.83 17.73
CA VAL A 308 -11.25 46.42 17.18
C VAL A 308 -10.97 47.13 15.86
N GLU A 309 -11.96 47.23 14.97
CA GLU A 309 -11.80 47.94 13.68
C GLU A 309 -11.56 49.44 13.87
N HIS A 310 -12.29 50.03 14.82
CA HIS A 310 -12.10 51.47 15.17
C HIS A 310 -10.68 51.73 15.72
N GLN A 311 -10.23 50.89 16.66
CA GLN A 311 -8.87 50.98 17.20
C GLN A 311 -7.80 50.83 16.11
N LEU A 312 -7.99 49.93 15.14
CA LEU A 312 -7.10 49.74 14.01
C LEU A 312 -7.07 50.98 13.12
N ASN A 313 -8.20 51.58 12.79
CA ASN A 313 -8.32 52.77 11.96
C ASN A 313 -7.72 53.98 12.63
N LEU A 314 -7.94 54.16 13.95
CA LEU A 314 -7.29 55.24 14.71
C LEU A 314 -5.77 55.12 14.69
N LYS A 315 -5.22 53.94 14.93
CA LYS A 315 -3.76 53.71 14.86
C LYS A 315 -3.20 53.94 13.47
N ARG A 316 -3.91 53.53 12.42
CA ARG A 316 -3.50 53.82 11.03
C ARG A 316 -3.44 55.31 10.74
N ASN A 317 -4.51 56.06 11.09
CA ASN A 317 -4.55 57.54 10.89
C ASN A 317 -3.45 58.24 11.68
N LEU A 318 -3.17 57.79 12.91
CA LEU A 318 -2.06 58.35 13.72
C LEU A 318 -0.70 58.07 13.06
N MET A 319 -0.46 56.88 12.57
CA MET A 319 0.78 56.55 11.87
C MET A 319 0.95 57.36 10.59
N GLU A 320 -0.08 57.48 9.77
CA GLU A 320 -0.05 58.32 8.55
C GLU A 320 0.16 59.82 8.85
N HIS A 321 -0.43 60.32 9.94
CA HIS A 321 -0.24 61.70 10.34
C HIS A 321 1.21 61.93 10.86
N THR A 322 1.75 60.99 11.62
CA THR A 322 3.11 61.04 12.14
C THR A 322 4.12 60.99 10.98
N GLU A 323 3.92 60.09 10.00
CA GLU A 323 4.77 59.97 8.80
C GLU A 323 4.78 61.26 7.97
N ARG A 324 3.63 61.88 7.77
CA ARG A 324 3.52 63.18 7.09
C ARG A 324 4.26 64.31 7.83
N THR A 325 4.22 64.27 9.17
CA THR A 325 4.90 65.29 10.00
C THR A 325 6.42 65.09 10.03
N PHE A 326 6.92 63.87 9.80
CA PHE A 326 8.37 63.61 9.69
C PHE A 326 8.92 63.91 8.28
N LEU A 327 8.07 63.91 7.25
CA LEU A 327 8.46 64.17 5.87
C LEU A 327 8.29 65.66 5.46
N SER A 328 7.65 66.49 6.30
CA SER A 328 7.56 67.94 6.16
C SER A 328 8.65 68.66 6.93
#